data_39dc022d2042ea1a6056acd2f80aa440
#
_entry.id   39dc022d2042ea1a6056acd2f80aa440
#
_cell.length_a   1.000
_cell.length_b   1.000
_cell.length_c   1.000
_cell.angle_alpha   90.00
_cell.angle_beta   90.00
_cell.angle_gamma   90.00
#
_symmetry.space_group_name_H-M   'P 1'
#
loop_
_entity.id
_entity.type
_entity.pdbx_description
1 polymer ?
#
loop_
_entity_poly.entity_id
_entity_poly.type
_entity_poly.pdbx_seq_one_letter_code
_entity_poly.pdbx_strand_id
1 'polypeptide(L)'
;MNEKHYKNPTPTVDAIIQKNSQILLIERKKEPFKGYMVLPGGFVNEGERVEDAAKREVKEETSLDIVLLEILGVYSEPRRDPRGHVMSTVFIGKISKRSYKVDAIAQDDAAAIEWLDLKEVVETKFGFDHGKIIADYIRWKQIGGTFWSSKK
;
A
#
# COMPACT_ATOMS: atom_id res chain seq x y z
N MET A 1 -9.61 30.03 -26.71
CA MET A 1 -8.95 29.85 -25.41
C MET A 1 -8.05 28.62 -25.47
N ASN A 2 -6.80 28.79 -25.14
CA ASN A 2 -5.90 27.62 -25.02
C ASN A 2 -6.22 26.90 -23.73
N GLU A 3 -6.80 25.71 -23.83
CA GLU A 3 -6.91 24.83 -22.67
C GLU A 3 -5.50 24.43 -22.22
N LYS A 4 -5.18 24.78 -20.98
CA LYS A 4 -3.94 24.31 -20.37
C LYS A 4 -4.10 22.84 -20.01
N HIS A 5 -3.43 21.96 -20.75
CA HIS A 5 -3.33 20.56 -20.36
C HIS A 5 -2.27 20.42 -19.27
N TYR A 6 -2.72 20.06 -18.06
CA TYR A 6 -1.82 19.76 -16.95
C TYR A 6 -1.44 18.28 -16.97
N LYS A 7 -0.14 18.02 -16.89
CA LYS A 7 0.34 16.66 -16.68
C LYS A 7 0.30 16.37 -15.17
N ASN A 8 -0.62 15.54 -14.75
CA ASN A 8 -0.88 15.26 -13.34
C ASN A 8 -0.15 13.99 -12.88
N PRO A 9 0.23 13.92 -11.59
CA PRO A 9 0.63 12.64 -11.00
C PRO A 9 -0.51 11.63 -11.09
N THR A 10 -0.16 10.37 -11.23
CA THR A 10 -1.15 9.28 -11.25
C THR A 10 -1.51 8.88 -9.83
N PRO A 11 -2.79 8.89 -9.44
CA PRO A 11 -3.19 8.51 -8.10
C PRO A 11 -3.19 6.99 -7.90
N THR A 12 -2.61 6.58 -6.77
CA THR A 12 -2.61 5.20 -6.31
C THR A 12 -3.02 5.13 -4.85
N VAL A 13 -3.21 3.93 -4.36
CA VAL A 13 -3.46 3.62 -2.95
C VAL A 13 -2.56 2.47 -2.54
N ASP A 14 -2.18 2.45 -1.28
CA ASP A 14 -1.55 1.32 -0.62
C ASP A 14 -2.21 1.11 0.74
N ALA A 15 -2.19 -0.10 1.25
CA ALA A 15 -2.81 -0.42 2.53
C ALA A 15 -1.84 -1.18 3.45
N ILE A 16 -1.77 -0.73 4.70
CA ILE A 16 -1.06 -1.44 5.76
C ILE A 16 -2.10 -2.20 6.58
N ILE A 17 -2.06 -3.52 6.50
CA ILE A 17 -2.99 -4.40 7.20
C ILE A 17 -2.18 -5.19 8.23
N GLN A 18 -2.45 -4.96 9.50
CA GLN A 18 -1.79 -5.67 10.59
C GLN A 18 -2.71 -6.72 11.19
N LYS A 19 -2.14 -7.88 11.46
CA LYS A 19 -2.77 -8.97 12.22
C LYS A 19 -1.74 -9.46 13.23
N ASN A 20 -2.04 -9.33 14.52
CA ASN A 20 -1.08 -9.58 15.60
C ASN A 20 0.18 -8.71 15.40
N SER A 21 1.38 -9.28 15.35
CA SER A 21 2.64 -8.58 15.12
C SER A 21 3.09 -8.56 13.67
N GLN A 22 2.23 -9.00 12.74
CA GLN A 22 2.57 -9.17 11.33
C GLN A 22 1.80 -8.20 10.45
N ILE A 23 2.41 -7.80 9.35
CA ILE A 23 1.77 -7.00 8.30
C ILE A 23 1.66 -7.82 7.01
N LEU A 24 0.60 -7.53 6.27
CA LEU A 24 0.31 -8.19 5.00
C LEU A 24 1.17 -7.59 3.89
N LEU A 25 1.95 -8.41 3.24
CA LEU A 25 2.76 -8.04 2.08
C LEU A 25 2.45 -8.95 0.91
N ILE A 26 2.73 -8.47 -0.28
CA ILE A 26 2.67 -9.27 -1.51
C ILE A 26 4.04 -9.25 -2.20
N GLU A 27 4.40 -10.36 -2.83
CA GLU A 27 5.54 -10.43 -3.72
C GLU A 27 5.09 -10.00 -5.12
N ARG A 28 5.83 -9.08 -5.73
CA ARG A 28 5.49 -8.60 -7.07
C ARG A 28 5.77 -9.66 -8.13
N LYS A 29 4.80 -9.88 -8.99
CA LYS A 29 4.84 -10.84 -10.10
C LYS A 29 5.51 -10.26 -11.34
N LYS A 30 5.46 -8.93 -11.52
CA LYS A 30 5.94 -8.22 -12.71
C LYS A 30 6.93 -7.10 -12.37
N GLU A 31 7.70 -6.67 -13.38
CA GLU A 31 8.50 -5.47 -13.29
C GLU A 31 7.60 -4.20 -13.23
N PRO A 32 8.00 -3.10 -12.58
CA PRO A 32 9.25 -2.96 -11.83
C PRO A 32 9.21 -3.71 -10.49
N PHE A 33 10.38 -3.99 -9.95
CA PHE A 33 10.54 -4.66 -8.64
C PHE A 33 9.98 -6.08 -8.58
N LYS A 34 10.02 -6.83 -9.69
CA LYS A 34 9.64 -8.25 -9.68
C LYS A 34 10.41 -9.01 -8.59
N GLY A 35 9.69 -9.77 -7.77
CA GLY A 35 10.26 -10.55 -6.66
C GLY A 35 10.44 -9.77 -5.36
N TYR A 36 10.29 -8.45 -5.38
CA TYR A 36 10.34 -7.64 -4.15
C TYR A 36 8.99 -7.67 -3.44
N MET A 37 9.04 -7.50 -2.12
CA MET A 37 7.86 -7.37 -1.29
C MET A 37 7.32 -5.94 -1.34
N VAL A 38 6.02 -5.80 -1.37
CA VAL A 38 5.33 -4.50 -1.37
C VAL A 38 4.05 -4.58 -0.55
N LEU A 39 3.54 -3.43 -0.15
CA LEU A 39 2.19 -3.32 0.41
C LEU A 39 1.16 -3.63 -0.70
N PRO A 40 0.02 -4.24 -0.35
CA PRO A 40 -1.07 -4.35 -1.31
C PRO A 40 -1.58 -2.96 -1.69
N GLY A 41 -1.90 -2.76 -2.95
CA GLY A 41 -2.34 -1.48 -3.49
C GLY A 41 -2.33 -1.46 -5.01
N GLY A 42 -2.67 -0.32 -5.56
CA GLY A 42 -2.71 -0.12 -7.01
C GLY A 42 -3.33 1.20 -7.42
N PHE A 43 -3.65 1.30 -8.70
CA PHE A 43 -4.17 2.53 -9.29
C PHE A 43 -5.62 2.77 -8.91
N VAL A 44 -5.95 4.05 -8.67
CA VAL A 44 -7.32 4.49 -8.47
C VAL A 44 -8.00 4.60 -9.84
N ASN A 45 -9.19 4.06 -9.98
CA ASN A 45 -9.97 4.20 -11.20
C ASN A 45 -10.69 5.55 -11.25
N GLU A 46 -10.90 6.07 -12.45
CA GLU A 46 -11.70 7.27 -12.61
C GLU A 46 -13.08 7.09 -11.99
N GLY A 47 -13.52 8.07 -11.20
CA GLY A 47 -14.80 8.01 -10.50
C GLY A 47 -14.79 7.18 -9.22
N GLU A 48 -13.66 6.61 -8.85
CA GLU A 48 -13.52 5.80 -7.64
C GLU A 48 -12.91 6.63 -6.49
N ARG A 49 -13.48 6.52 -5.30
CA ARG A 49 -12.88 7.12 -4.10
C ARG A 49 -11.64 6.34 -3.69
N VAL A 50 -10.64 7.01 -3.12
CA VAL A 50 -9.39 6.35 -2.68
C VAL A 50 -9.65 5.26 -1.64
N GLU A 51 -10.61 5.45 -0.74
CA GLU A 51 -10.97 4.44 0.25
C GLU A 51 -11.58 3.18 -0.40
N ASP A 52 -12.36 3.33 -1.46
CA ASP A 52 -12.92 2.21 -2.20
C ASP A 52 -11.85 1.49 -3.04
N ALA A 53 -10.93 2.26 -3.63
CA ALA A 53 -9.78 1.71 -4.35
C ALA A 53 -8.91 0.84 -3.43
N ALA A 54 -8.64 1.30 -2.21
CA ALA A 54 -7.84 0.54 -1.25
C ALA A 54 -8.49 -0.80 -0.91
N LYS A 55 -9.80 -0.81 -0.64
CA LYS A 55 -10.54 -2.04 -0.35
C LYS A 55 -10.56 -2.98 -1.55
N ARG A 56 -10.80 -2.43 -2.74
CA ARG A 56 -10.84 -3.20 -4.00
C ARG A 56 -9.49 -3.84 -4.29
N GLU A 57 -8.40 -3.08 -4.21
CA GLU A 57 -7.06 -3.59 -4.50
C GLU A 57 -6.67 -4.71 -3.53
N VAL A 58 -6.91 -4.54 -2.23
CA VAL A 58 -6.64 -5.60 -1.27
C VAL A 58 -7.47 -6.85 -1.58
N LYS A 59 -8.75 -6.69 -1.92
CA LYS A 59 -9.62 -7.81 -2.29
C LYS A 59 -9.14 -8.54 -3.54
N GLU A 60 -8.79 -7.79 -4.58
CA GLU A 60 -8.30 -8.35 -5.84
C GLU A 60 -6.98 -9.11 -5.67
N GLU A 61 -6.07 -8.60 -4.84
CA GLU A 61 -4.74 -9.19 -4.67
C GLU A 61 -4.70 -10.32 -3.64
N THR A 62 -5.57 -10.29 -2.63
CA THR A 62 -5.47 -11.19 -1.46
C THR A 62 -6.75 -11.95 -1.11
N SER A 63 -7.86 -11.66 -1.73
CA SER A 63 -9.21 -12.16 -1.40
C SER A 63 -9.76 -11.70 -0.05
N LEU A 64 -9.05 -10.83 0.67
CA LEU A 64 -9.49 -10.37 1.99
C LEU A 64 -10.36 -9.13 1.90
N ASP A 65 -11.40 -9.10 2.72
CA ASP A 65 -12.18 -7.89 3.02
C ASP A 65 -11.55 -7.17 4.21
N ILE A 66 -11.40 -5.87 4.10
CA ILE A 66 -10.77 -5.05 5.14
C ILE A 66 -11.68 -3.92 5.61
N VAL A 67 -11.39 -3.41 6.79
CA VAL A 67 -11.96 -2.19 7.34
C VAL A 67 -10.83 -1.18 7.44
N LEU A 68 -11.05 0.01 6.89
CA LEU A 68 -10.08 1.11 6.99
C LEU A 68 -10.24 1.82 8.33
N LEU A 69 -9.12 2.13 8.97
CA LEU A 69 -9.08 2.76 10.29
C LEU A 69 -8.61 4.21 10.20
N GLU A 70 -7.54 4.46 9.48
CA GLU A 70 -6.88 5.76 9.39
C GLU A 70 -6.20 5.93 8.03
N ILE A 71 -5.87 7.17 7.69
CA ILE A 71 -4.91 7.48 6.64
C ILE A 71 -3.56 7.69 7.31
N LEU A 72 -2.55 6.92 6.94
CA LEU A 72 -1.19 7.12 7.41
C LEU A 72 -0.62 8.41 6.83
N GLY A 73 -0.79 8.60 5.53
CA GLY A 73 -0.30 9.78 4.85
C GLY A 73 -0.37 9.68 3.34
N VAL A 74 0.24 10.69 2.69
CA VAL A 74 0.34 10.77 1.24
C VAL A 74 1.82 10.78 0.84
N TYR A 75 2.17 9.91 -0.09
CA TYR A 75 3.55 9.74 -0.56
C TYR A 75 3.62 10.10 -2.04
N SER A 76 4.31 11.18 -2.34
CA SER A 76 4.32 11.77 -3.68
C SER A 76 5.70 12.17 -4.18
N GLU A 77 6.76 11.58 -3.63
CA GLU A 77 8.10 11.81 -4.16
C GLU A 77 8.11 11.48 -5.66
N PRO A 78 8.53 12.41 -6.55
CA PRO A 78 8.43 12.18 -7.99
C PRO A 78 9.15 10.92 -8.49
N ARG A 79 10.19 10.48 -7.80
CA ARG A 79 11.01 9.32 -8.19
C ARG A 79 10.65 8.04 -7.43
N ARG A 80 9.57 8.05 -6.64
CA ARG A 80 9.19 6.87 -5.87
C ARG A 80 8.83 5.65 -6.74
N ASP A 81 8.41 5.89 -7.96
CA ASP A 81 8.06 4.86 -8.94
C ASP A 81 8.82 5.13 -10.25
N PRO A 82 9.61 4.18 -10.75
CA PRO A 82 10.39 4.38 -11.97
C PRO A 82 9.53 4.56 -13.24
N ARG A 83 8.26 4.16 -13.20
CA ARG A 83 7.34 4.30 -14.36
C ARG A 83 6.86 5.73 -14.58
N GLY A 84 6.90 6.58 -13.56
CA GLY A 84 6.44 7.95 -13.63
C GLY A 84 6.08 8.52 -12.28
N HIS A 85 5.55 9.75 -12.26
CA HIS A 85 5.14 10.38 -11.01
C HIS A 85 3.82 9.79 -10.52
N VAL A 86 3.88 9.05 -9.42
CA VAL A 86 2.76 8.39 -8.78
C VAL A 86 2.57 8.98 -7.38
N MET A 87 1.32 9.27 -7.03
CA MET A 87 0.97 9.79 -5.71
C MET A 87 0.08 8.79 -4.99
N SER A 88 0.59 8.21 -3.90
CA SER A 88 -0.15 7.19 -3.15
C SER A 88 -0.74 7.75 -1.86
N THR A 89 -2.04 7.48 -1.66
CA THR A 89 -2.68 7.60 -0.36
C THR A 89 -2.54 6.26 0.36
N VAL A 90 -1.90 6.25 1.53
CA VAL A 90 -1.65 5.04 2.30
C VAL A 90 -2.64 4.95 3.45
N PHE A 91 -3.42 3.87 3.46
CA PHE A 91 -4.39 3.59 4.52
C PHE A 91 -3.84 2.58 5.52
N ILE A 92 -4.28 2.72 6.76
CA ILE A 92 -4.11 1.72 7.81
C ILE A 92 -5.46 1.03 7.97
N GLY A 93 -5.47 -0.30 7.92
CA GLY A 93 -6.68 -1.07 8.04
C GLY A 93 -6.48 -2.36 8.81
N LYS A 94 -7.56 -3.08 8.96
CA LYS A 94 -7.58 -4.42 9.58
C LYS A 94 -8.48 -5.34 8.77
N ILE A 95 -8.28 -6.65 8.94
CA ILE A 95 -9.15 -7.66 8.35
C ILE A 95 -10.55 -7.51 8.94
N SER A 96 -11.57 -7.51 8.08
CA SER A 96 -12.97 -7.47 8.54
C SER A 96 -13.35 -8.78 9.22
N LYS A 97 -14.39 -8.74 10.06
CA LYS A 97 -14.92 -9.96 10.72
C LYS A 97 -15.31 -11.04 9.69
N ARG A 98 -15.80 -10.61 8.52
CA ARG A 98 -16.17 -11.51 7.41
C ARG A 98 -14.98 -12.34 6.92
N SER A 99 -13.80 -11.73 6.84
CA SER A 99 -12.58 -12.38 6.34
C SER A 99 -11.66 -12.93 7.42
N TYR A 100 -12.01 -12.82 8.69
CA TYR A 100 -11.12 -13.18 9.80
C TYR A 100 -10.71 -14.66 9.79
N LYS A 101 -11.57 -15.54 9.30
CA LYS A 101 -11.29 -16.99 9.18
C LYS A 101 -10.90 -17.41 7.76
N VAL A 102 -10.80 -16.47 6.84
CA VAL A 102 -10.44 -16.74 5.45
C VAL A 102 -8.94 -16.58 5.29
N ASP A 103 -8.30 -17.55 4.65
CA ASP A 103 -6.88 -17.45 4.32
C ASP A 103 -6.71 -16.45 3.16
N ALA A 104 -5.64 -15.66 3.24
CA ALA A 104 -5.24 -14.80 2.14
C ALA A 104 -4.75 -15.66 0.98
N ILE A 105 -5.25 -15.37 -0.24
CA ILE A 105 -4.90 -16.09 -1.45
C ILE A 105 -4.37 -15.11 -2.47
N ALA A 106 -3.15 -15.33 -2.94
CA ALA A 106 -2.52 -14.49 -3.96
C ALA A 106 -3.32 -14.53 -5.26
N GLN A 107 -3.66 -13.35 -5.78
CA GLN A 107 -4.42 -13.17 -7.03
C GLN A 107 -3.85 -11.99 -7.82
N ASP A 108 -4.27 -11.85 -9.08
CA ASP A 108 -3.86 -10.79 -10.00
C ASP A 108 -2.33 -10.66 -10.11
N ASP A 109 -1.76 -9.50 -9.81
CA ASP A 109 -0.32 -9.23 -9.94
C ASP A 109 0.51 -9.73 -8.75
N ALA A 110 -0.11 -10.37 -7.76
CA ALA A 110 0.58 -10.96 -6.63
C ALA A 110 1.09 -12.37 -6.97
N ALA A 111 2.41 -12.59 -6.89
CA ALA A 111 3.00 -13.92 -7.02
C ALA A 111 2.81 -14.74 -5.74
N ALA A 112 2.87 -14.07 -4.58
CA ALA A 112 2.73 -14.70 -3.27
C ALA A 112 2.26 -13.66 -2.25
N ILE A 113 1.68 -14.14 -1.16
CA ILE A 113 1.30 -13.34 0.01
C ILE A 113 2.20 -13.74 1.16
N GLU A 114 2.65 -12.76 1.92
CA GLU A 114 3.45 -13.00 3.11
C GLU A 114 2.94 -12.15 4.27
N TRP A 115 2.85 -12.76 5.43
CA TRP A 115 2.64 -12.08 6.70
C TRP A 115 4.01 -11.90 7.34
N LEU A 116 4.55 -10.68 7.27
CA LEU A 116 5.88 -10.36 7.78
C LEU A 116 5.77 -9.81 9.20
N ASP A 117 6.55 -10.40 10.12
CA ASP A 117 6.68 -9.84 11.47
C ASP A 117 7.38 -8.47 11.39
N LEU A 118 6.83 -7.49 12.11
CA LEU A 118 7.40 -6.14 12.15
C LEU A 118 8.86 -6.09 12.63
N LYS A 119 9.32 -7.09 13.35
CA LYS A 119 10.73 -7.21 13.76
C LYS A 119 11.67 -7.55 12.60
N GLU A 120 11.16 -8.13 11.52
CA GLU A 120 11.93 -8.57 10.36
C GLU A 120 11.97 -7.54 9.23
N VAL A 121 11.32 -6.40 9.41
CA VAL A 121 11.18 -5.35 8.38
C VAL A 121 12.54 -4.83 7.91
N VAL A 122 13.51 -4.68 8.81
CA VAL A 122 14.83 -4.10 8.50
C VAL A 122 15.61 -4.95 7.49
N GLU A 123 15.42 -6.26 7.48
CA GLU A 123 16.12 -7.19 6.60
C GLU A 123 15.40 -7.48 5.28
N THR A 124 14.20 -6.95 5.11
CA THR A 124 13.36 -7.24 3.95
C THR A 124 13.63 -6.26 2.82
N LYS A 125 13.69 -6.77 1.59
CA LYS A 125 13.81 -5.96 0.38
C LYS A 125 12.42 -5.54 -0.09
N PHE A 126 12.15 -4.24 0.02
CA PHE A 126 10.90 -3.66 -0.43
C PHE A 126 11.03 -3.00 -1.80
N GLY A 127 9.97 -3.08 -2.60
CA GLY A 127 9.83 -2.30 -3.81
C GLY A 127 9.41 -0.86 -3.50
N PHE A 128 9.63 0.02 -4.47
CA PHE A 128 9.27 1.44 -4.37
C PHE A 128 9.86 2.09 -3.10
N ASP A 129 9.05 2.89 -2.41
CA ASP A 129 9.38 3.49 -1.11
C ASP A 129 8.65 2.79 0.06
N HIS A 130 8.20 1.55 -0.15
CA HIS A 130 7.37 0.84 0.83
C HIS A 130 8.10 0.56 2.15
N GLY A 131 9.42 0.41 2.11
CA GLY A 131 10.22 0.31 3.34
C GLY A 131 10.11 1.56 4.22
N LYS A 132 10.14 2.75 3.60
CA LYS A 132 9.92 4.02 4.32
C LYS A 132 8.50 4.11 4.87
N ILE A 133 7.51 3.74 4.08
CA ILE A 133 6.10 3.77 4.51
C ILE A 133 5.90 2.88 5.75
N ILE A 134 6.47 1.68 5.76
CA ILE A 134 6.37 0.75 6.89
C ILE A 134 7.10 1.31 8.13
N ALA A 135 8.28 1.93 7.94
CA ALA A 135 8.98 2.60 9.04
C ALA A 135 8.14 3.74 9.63
N ASP A 136 7.48 4.53 8.78
CA ASP A 136 6.56 5.59 9.21
C ASP A 136 5.35 5.01 9.97
N TYR A 137 4.82 3.87 9.52
CA TYR A 137 3.75 3.17 10.22
C TYR A 137 4.16 2.74 11.64
N ILE A 138 5.37 2.22 11.79
CA ILE A 138 5.90 1.84 13.11
C ILE A 138 5.99 3.07 14.02
N ARG A 139 6.44 4.22 13.49
CA ARG A 139 6.43 5.49 14.21
C ARG A 139 5.02 5.93 14.57
N TRP A 140 4.10 5.83 13.62
CA TRP A 140 2.69 6.16 13.86
C TRP A 140 2.10 5.37 15.03
N LYS A 141 2.43 4.09 15.14
CA LYS A 141 2.00 3.26 16.27
C LYS A 141 2.50 3.78 17.63
N GLN A 142 3.63 4.45 17.64
CA GLN A 142 4.25 5.00 18.86
C GLN A 142 3.74 6.40 19.20
N ILE A 143 3.61 7.27 18.20
CA ILE A 143 3.38 8.71 18.43
C ILE A 143 2.16 9.27 17.69
N GLY A 144 1.52 8.50 16.81
CA GLY A 144 0.44 9.02 15.96
C GLY A 144 0.93 9.99 14.91
N GLY A 145 0.01 10.82 14.43
CA GLY A 145 0.30 11.86 13.44
C GLY A 145 0.07 11.43 12.01
N THR A 146 0.42 12.33 11.09
CA THR A 146 0.30 12.13 9.64
C THR A 146 1.69 12.18 9.02
N PHE A 147 1.90 11.37 8.01
CA PHE A 147 3.22 11.21 7.37
C PHE A 147 3.15 11.59 5.90
N TRP A 148 4.31 11.87 5.33
CA TRP A 148 4.48 12.20 3.90
C TRP A 148 5.92 11.94 3.49
N SER A 149 6.20 11.96 2.19
CA SER A 149 7.50 11.53 1.63
C SER A 149 8.72 12.17 2.28
N SER A 150 8.68 13.47 2.56
CA SER A 150 9.82 14.22 3.09
C SER A 150 9.82 14.40 4.61
N LYS A 151 8.81 13.87 5.30
CA LYS A 151 8.74 13.97 6.77
C LYS A 151 9.85 13.12 7.40
N LYS A 152 10.61 13.75 8.29
CA LYS A 152 11.69 13.12 9.06
C LYS A 152 11.24 12.78 10.48
#